data_3f75e9d7dddf725cc6313ef232525081
#
_entry.id   3f75e9d7dddf725cc6313ef232525081
#
_cell.length_a   1.000
_cell.length_b   1.000
_cell.length_c   1.000
_cell.angle_alpha   90.00
_cell.angle_beta   90.00
_cell.angle_gamma   90.00
#
_symmetry.space_group_name_H-M   'P 1'
#
loop_
_entity.id
_entity.type
_entity.pdbx_description
1 polymer ?
#
loop_
_entity_poly.entity_id
_entity_poly.type
_entity_poly.pdbx_seq_one_letter_code
_entity_poly.pdbx_strand_id
1 'polypeptide(L)'
;MMRSILSPPTAAATLALLGLALLPSRAGVAAQRRTPARVAATIEWKTYGADLASTRYSPLDQINKNNFSTLKIAWRLPTNEFGPRPDSLYSATPLFVGNVLYTTVGTARTVVALNPTTGAVLWRHGEDEGERGQNAARTGAGRGVAYWSSPNGSDQRIIYVTPGYRMLALDAKTGEPLSTFGHGGVVDLKLDNDQDLDLVTADIGLNATPLIAGDVIVVGAAHRFSGSPRTMNNTRGYVRGFDVKTGKRLWIFHTVPRPGEYGYDTWLEKSADRNGNTGAWAQFSADLDLGLVYVPVEMPTGDFYGGNRPGNTLFGESLVALDIKTGKRRWHYQMTHHGVWDYDPSCAPVLYDLASNGRRVKALALPTKQAFLFVLNRETGEPIWPIEERAVPQSTVPNERTSPTQPFPTKPLPFDRQGVSVDDLIDFTPALRAEALDVIKKYNIGPLYTPPSLSKLDGPLATIQLPADTGGANWPGASFDPGTNRLYIHSHTAAYLAGIVPANPATSDFGYVLGPARGAGPGARGAGAPPAGGRGGTSVQGLPLIKPPYDRITAYDMKTGEIIWQKTHSSTPDDIKNHPALQGVTLPPRLGQPGRTFIGTLSTKTLLIAGEGGVHRN
;
A
#
# COMPACT_ATOMS: atom_id res chain seq x y z
N MET A 1 -19.03 43.10 61.60
CA MET A 1 -19.55 44.47 61.76
C MET A 1 -20.41 44.79 60.56
N MET A 2 -21.66 44.90 60.89
CA MET A 2 -22.68 45.95 60.57
C MET A 2 -22.91 46.16 59.09
N ARG A 3 -24.07 45.68 58.62
CA ARG A 3 -25.41 46.37 58.56
C ARG A 3 -25.41 47.41 57.39
N SER A 4 -26.42 47.60 56.56
CA SER A 4 -27.84 47.27 56.53
C SER A 4 -28.48 47.94 55.31
N ILE A 5 -29.47 47.28 54.65
CA ILE A 5 -30.88 47.77 54.59
C ILE A 5 -31.11 48.91 53.54
N LEU A 6 -32.04 48.89 52.62
CA LEU A 6 -33.48 48.71 52.52
C LEU A 6 -33.98 48.99 51.08
N SER A 7 -35.10 48.35 50.78
CA SER A 7 -35.94 48.43 49.59
C SER A 7 -36.90 49.65 49.57
N PRO A 8 -37.98 49.60 48.78
CA PRO A 8 -38.31 50.48 47.63
C PRO A 8 -39.40 51.52 48.04
N PRO A 9 -40.04 52.23 47.17
CA PRO A 9 -41.30 51.84 46.52
C PRO A 9 -41.69 52.64 45.25
N THR A 10 -42.62 52.29 44.54
CA THR A 10 -44.04 52.42 44.34
C THR A 10 -44.45 52.84 42.92
N ALA A 11 -45.61 52.29 42.54
CA ALA A 11 -46.33 52.44 41.32
C ALA A 11 -46.94 53.80 41.08
N ALA A 12 -47.24 54.12 39.82
CA ALA A 12 -48.40 54.96 39.42
C ALA A 12 -48.87 54.53 38.04
N ALA A 13 -50.09 54.08 38.03
CA ALA A 13 -50.92 53.88 36.83
C ALA A 13 -51.56 55.20 36.38
N THR A 14 -51.71 55.42 35.09
CA THR A 14 -52.70 56.34 34.55
C THR A 14 -53.21 55.83 33.19
N LEU A 15 -54.56 55.68 33.13
CA LEU A 15 -55.37 55.38 31.97
C LEU A 15 -55.54 56.62 31.07
N ALA A 16 -55.78 56.36 29.80
CA ALA A 16 -56.75 56.94 28.89
C ALA A 16 -56.22 57.15 27.49
N LEU A 17 -56.77 56.94 26.37
CA LEU A 17 -58.07 56.96 25.78
C LEU A 17 -58.00 56.52 24.32
N LEU A 18 -58.98 55.90 23.81
CA LEU A 18 -59.19 55.47 22.42
C LEU A 18 -59.00 56.58 21.38
N GLY A 19 -58.38 56.21 20.28
CA GLY A 19 -58.40 56.92 19.03
C GLY A 19 -58.36 55.96 17.86
N LEU A 20 -59.51 55.60 17.29
CA LEU A 20 -59.64 54.83 16.05
C LEU A 20 -59.24 55.72 14.88
N ALA A 21 -58.17 55.31 14.17
CA ALA A 21 -57.89 55.84 12.84
C ALA A 21 -57.59 54.64 11.89
N LEU A 22 -58.48 54.44 10.96
CA LEU A 22 -58.39 53.55 9.83
C LEU A 22 -57.31 54.04 8.88
N LEU A 23 -56.26 53.25 8.62
CA LEU A 23 -55.30 53.41 7.52
C LEU A 23 -55.11 52.09 6.78
N PRO A 24 -54.87 52.11 5.46
CA PRO A 24 -54.97 50.93 4.58
C PRO A 24 -53.85 49.94 4.72
N SER A 25 -54.21 48.68 4.61
CA SER A 25 -53.31 47.53 4.57
C SER A 25 -52.33 47.61 3.40
N ARG A 26 -51.04 47.88 3.66
CA ARG A 26 -49.95 47.55 2.77
C ARG A 26 -49.52 46.13 3.09
N ALA A 27 -49.72 45.20 2.14
CA ALA A 27 -49.15 43.89 2.16
C ALA A 27 -47.59 43.99 2.17
N GLY A 28 -47.01 43.83 3.33
CA GLY A 28 -45.55 43.69 3.49
C GLY A 28 -45.12 42.33 2.98
N VAL A 29 -44.41 42.33 1.85
CA VAL A 29 -43.64 41.15 1.40
C VAL A 29 -42.61 40.85 2.48
N ALA A 30 -42.83 39.79 3.25
CA ALA A 30 -41.84 39.29 4.20
C ALA A 30 -40.61 38.82 3.40
N ALA A 31 -39.57 39.63 3.38
CA ALA A 31 -38.25 39.20 2.90
C ALA A 31 -37.79 38.05 3.79
N GLN A 32 -37.87 36.81 3.28
CA GLN A 32 -37.23 35.66 3.90
C GLN A 32 -35.74 35.98 4.02
N ARG A 33 -35.27 36.27 5.23
CA ARG A 33 -33.84 36.28 5.54
C ARG A 33 -33.30 34.89 5.17
N ARG A 34 -32.64 34.78 4.01
CA ARG A 34 -31.81 33.64 3.69
C ARG A 34 -30.75 33.54 4.80
N THR A 35 -30.89 32.56 5.66
CA THR A 35 -29.79 32.14 6.55
C THR A 35 -28.56 31.94 5.67
N PRO A 36 -27.41 32.57 5.96
CA PRO A 36 -26.24 32.34 5.17
C PRO A 36 -25.93 30.84 5.21
N ALA A 37 -25.78 30.22 4.04
CA ALA A 37 -25.44 28.83 3.93
C ALA A 37 -24.16 28.64 4.77
N ARG A 38 -24.23 27.76 5.78
CA ARG A 38 -23.09 27.38 6.59
C ARG A 38 -22.04 26.88 5.61
N VAL A 39 -20.95 27.63 5.43
CA VAL A 39 -19.82 27.18 4.61
C VAL A 39 -19.41 25.84 5.19
N ALA A 40 -19.63 24.78 4.43
CA ALA A 40 -19.25 23.46 4.86
C ALA A 40 -17.73 23.49 5.10
N ALA A 41 -17.29 23.04 6.26
CA ALA A 41 -15.88 22.98 6.57
C ALA A 41 -15.20 22.17 5.46
N THR A 42 -14.22 22.76 4.80
CA THR A 42 -13.43 22.08 3.78
C THR A 42 -12.66 20.96 4.45
N ILE A 43 -12.92 19.71 4.04
CA ILE A 43 -12.20 18.56 4.54
C ILE A 43 -10.98 18.38 3.65
N GLU A 44 -9.81 18.42 4.24
CA GLU A 44 -8.54 18.28 3.56
C GLU A 44 -8.08 16.82 3.55
N TRP A 45 -7.23 16.48 2.58
CA TRP A 45 -6.57 15.18 2.44
C TRP A 45 -5.06 15.40 2.54
N LYS A 46 -4.53 15.41 3.77
CA LYS A 46 -3.16 15.88 4.06
C LYS A 46 -2.09 14.80 3.96
N THR A 47 -2.47 13.54 3.98
CA THR A 47 -1.53 12.42 3.92
C THR A 47 -1.95 11.43 2.84
N TYR A 48 -1.06 10.54 2.46
CA TYR A 48 -1.36 9.47 1.49
C TYR A 48 -2.63 8.67 1.84
N GLY A 49 -2.81 8.33 3.10
CA GLY A 49 -3.94 7.53 3.59
C GLY A 49 -5.10 8.34 4.16
N ALA A 50 -5.26 9.61 3.81
CA ALA A 50 -6.16 10.61 4.39
C ALA A 50 -5.66 11.15 5.73
N ASP A 51 -5.22 10.28 6.62
CA ASP A 51 -4.70 10.56 7.95
C ASP A 51 -3.46 9.68 8.24
N LEU A 52 -2.83 9.89 9.39
CA LEU A 52 -1.68 9.10 9.83
C LEU A 52 -2.06 7.65 10.21
N ALA A 53 -3.34 7.39 10.45
CA ALA A 53 -3.88 6.05 10.69
C ALA A 53 -4.13 5.26 9.40
N SER A 54 -3.96 5.90 8.23
CA SER A 54 -4.19 5.32 6.90
C SER A 54 -5.61 4.76 6.71
N THR A 55 -6.61 5.46 7.26
CA THR A 55 -8.01 5.01 7.21
C THR A 55 -8.61 5.08 5.82
N ARG A 56 -8.09 5.92 4.92
CA ARG A 56 -8.68 6.22 3.60
C ARG A 56 -10.17 6.53 3.71
N TYR A 57 -10.51 7.32 4.72
CA TYR A 57 -11.86 7.71 5.04
C TYR A 57 -12.07 9.21 4.82
N SER A 58 -13.21 9.56 4.25
CA SER A 58 -13.69 10.94 4.18
C SER A 58 -15.09 11.03 4.78
N PRO A 59 -15.35 11.89 5.76
CA PRO A 59 -16.68 12.06 6.36
C PRO A 59 -17.66 12.82 5.45
N LEU A 60 -17.27 13.13 4.21
CA LEU A 60 -18.11 13.81 3.22
C LEU A 60 -19.28 12.92 2.78
N ASP A 61 -20.43 13.53 2.52
CA ASP A 61 -21.67 12.87 2.08
C ASP A 61 -22.38 13.59 0.91
N GLN A 62 -21.76 14.66 0.36
CA GLN A 62 -22.29 15.37 -0.80
C GLN A 62 -22.46 14.45 -2.00
N ILE A 63 -21.53 13.52 -2.19
CA ILE A 63 -21.62 12.45 -3.18
C ILE A 63 -22.18 11.23 -2.45
N ASN A 64 -23.32 10.72 -2.95
CA ASN A 64 -24.06 9.62 -2.35
C ASN A 64 -24.77 8.78 -3.44
N LYS A 65 -25.48 7.73 -3.06
CA LYS A 65 -26.18 6.83 -3.99
C LYS A 65 -27.15 7.52 -4.97
N ASN A 66 -27.68 8.70 -4.61
CA ASN A 66 -28.69 9.38 -5.41
C ASN A 66 -28.08 10.26 -6.51
N ASN A 67 -26.82 10.66 -6.38
CA ASN A 67 -26.17 11.57 -7.32
C ASN A 67 -24.84 11.04 -7.89
N PHE A 68 -24.36 9.88 -7.44
CA PHE A 68 -23.12 9.31 -7.93
C PHE A 68 -23.11 9.12 -9.47
N SER A 69 -24.23 8.67 -10.04
CA SER A 69 -24.37 8.46 -11.49
C SER A 69 -24.40 9.76 -12.32
N THR A 70 -24.53 10.91 -11.66
CA THR A 70 -24.52 12.23 -12.34
C THR A 70 -23.15 12.89 -12.39
N LEU A 71 -22.14 12.25 -11.78
CA LEU A 71 -20.77 12.77 -11.81
C LEU A 71 -20.25 12.86 -13.24
N LYS A 72 -19.54 13.96 -13.52
CA LYS A 72 -18.87 14.22 -14.80
C LYS A 72 -17.40 14.52 -14.55
N ILE A 73 -16.57 14.21 -15.55
CA ILE A 73 -15.16 14.60 -15.54
C ILE A 73 -15.11 16.13 -15.63
N ALA A 74 -14.55 16.78 -14.60
CA ALA A 74 -14.41 18.24 -14.57
C ALA A 74 -13.25 18.70 -15.48
N TRP A 75 -12.12 18.00 -15.42
CA TRP A 75 -10.93 18.29 -16.21
C TRP A 75 -10.04 17.04 -16.32
N ARG A 76 -9.06 17.09 -17.20
CA ARG A 76 -8.02 16.07 -17.39
C ARG A 76 -6.66 16.76 -17.48
N LEU A 77 -5.63 16.19 -16.84
CA LEU A 77 -4.25 16.63 -16.97
C LEU A 77 -3.49 15.62 -17.84
N PRO A 78 -3.07 15.98 -19.06
CA PRO A 78 -2.17 15.14 -19.86
C PRO A 78 -0.80 15.03 -19.18
N THR A 79 -0.23 13.82 -19.09
CA THR A 79 1.08 13.61 -18.43
C THR A 79 2.26 13.51 -19.38
N ASN A 80 2.04 13.64 -20.69
CA ASN A 80 3.07 13.60 -21.73
C ASN A 80 4.04 14.80 -21.70
N GLU A 81 3.70 15.88 -20.99
CA GLU A 81 4.55 17.07 -20.84
C GLU A 81 5.45 17.04 -19.59
N PHE A 82 5.36 15.98 -18.77
CA PHE A 82 6.05 15.87 -17.48
C PHE A 82 7.10 14.76 -17.46
N GLY A 83 7.77 14.52 -18.58
CA GLY A 83 8.83 13.54 -18.70
C GLY A 83 8.94 13.00 -20.12
N PRO A 84 9.94 12.15 -20.41
CA PRO A 84 10.23 11.66 -21.75
C PRO A 84 9.13 10.76 -22.33
N ARG A 85 8.21 10.30 -21.53
CA ARG A 85 7.04 9.49 -21.93
C ARG A 85 5.92 9.65 -20.90
N PRO A 86 4.64 9.47 -21.30
CA PRO A 86 3.52 9.51 -20.37
C PRO A 86 3.57 8.36 -19.36
N ASP A 87 2.86 8.52 -18.24
CA ASP A 87 2.66 7.45 -17.27
C ASP A 87 1.81 6.34 -17.88
N SER A 88 2.33 5.11 -17.86
CA SER A 88 1.56 3.91 -18.21
C SER A 88 0.79 3.33 -17.01
N LEU A 89 1.20 3.67 -15.81
CA LEU A 89 0.59 3.26 -14.54
C LEU A 89 0.69 4.41 -13.55
N TYR A 90 -0.41 5.10 -13.32
CA TYR A 90 -0.49 6.17 -12.32
C TYR A 90 -0.90 5.60 -10.97
N SER A 91 -0.03 5.72 -9.96
CA SER A 91 -0.23 5.17 -8.61
C SER A 91 -0.15 6.23 -7.50
N ALA A 92 -0.04 7.52 -7.86
CA ALA A 92 0.02 8.60 -6.89
C ALA A 92 -1.37 8.90 -6.30
N THR A 93 -1.38 9.23 -5.01
CA THR A 93 -2.57 9.77 -4.34
C THR A 93 -2.37 11.29 -4.22
N PRO A 94 -3.19 12.11 -4.88
CA PRO A 94 -3.12 13.56 -4.71
C PRO A 94 -3.47 13.98 -3.29
N LEU A 95 -2.73 14.96 -2.75
CA LEU A 95 -3.11 15.65 -1.52
C LEU A 95 -3.99 16.85 -1.84
N PHE A 96 -4.95 17.13 -0.98
CA PHE A 96 -5.78 18.33 -1.06
C PHE A 96 -5.60 19.15 0.22
N VAL A 97 -4.90 20.27 0.11
CA VAL A 97 -4.56 21.13 1.25
C VAL A 97 -4.66 22.59 0.82
N GLY A 98 -5.29 23.43 1.64
CA GLY A 98 -5.37 24.87 1.38
C GLY A 98 -6.00 25.22 0.02
N ASN A 99 -6.96 24.42 -0.45
CA ASN A 99 -7.58 24.54 -1.78
C ASN A 99 -6.61 24.36 -2.96
N VAL A 100 -5.54 23.57 -2.77
CA VAL A 100 -4.57 23.18 -3.81
C VAL A 100 -4.48 21.64 -3.84
N LEU A 101 -4.39 21.06 -5.04
CA LEU A 101 -4.05 19.65 -5.23
C LEU A 101 -2.55 19.51 -5.50
N TYR A 102 -1.86 18.71 -4.70
CA TYR A 102 -0.45 18.38 -4.87
C TYR A 102 -0.30 16.92 -5.26
N THR A 103 0.46 16.64 -6.31
CA THR A 103 0.73 15.26 -6.74
C THR A 103 2.04 15.16 -7.50
N THR A 104 2.45 13.94 -7.82
CA THR A 104 3.58 13.66 -8.74
C THR A 104 3.04 13.11 -10.05
N VAL A 105 3.65 13.48 -11.15
CA VAL A 105 3.26 13.06 -12.52
C VAL A 105 4.49 12.76 -13.37
N GLY A 106 4.29 11.98 -14.41
CA GLY A 106 5.31 11.67 -15.42
C GLY A 106 6.40 10.72 -14.93
N THR A 107 7.17 10.19 -15.86
CA THR A 107 8.22 9.21 -15.55
C THR A 107 9.42 9.80 -14.81
N ALA A 108 9.59 11.13 -14.83
CA ALA A 108 10.59 11.86 -14.05
C ALA A 108 10.14 12.22 -12.63
N ARG A 109 8.90 11.86 -12.24
CA ARG A 109 8.31 12.17 -10.93
C ARG A 109 8.25 13.68 -10.64
N THR A 110 7.79 14.44 -11.63
CA THR A 110 7.58 15.89 -11.48
C THR A 110 6.48 16.15 -10.45
N VAL A 111 6.75 16.99 -9.46
CA VAL A 111 5.74 17.49 -8.52
C VAL A 111 4.95 18.61 -9.19
N VAL A 112 3.61 18.56 -9.05
CA VAL A 112 2.71 19.61 -9.56
C VAL A 112 1.74 20.06 -8.48
N ALA A 113 1.50 21.36 -8.42
CA ALA A 113 0.38 21.95 -7.69
C ALA A 113 -0.67 22.40 -8.68
N LEU A 114 -1.92 22.01 -8.44
CA LEU A 114 -3.02 22.21 -9.36
C LEU A 114 -4.17 22.98 -8.68
N ASN A 115 -4.83 23.80 -9.44
CA ASN A 115 -6.14 24.33 -9.06
C ASN A 115 -7.16 23.17 -9.10
N PRO A 116 -7.83 22.83 -7.99
CA PRO A 116 -8.70 21.66 -7.93
C PRO A 116 -9.96 21.79 -8.78
N THR A 117 -10.40 23.02 -9.07
CA THR A 117 -11.62 23.29 -9.85
C THR A 117 -11.35 23.21 -11.35
N THR A 118 -10.22 23.71 -11.82
CA THR A 118 -9.91 23.86 -13.24
C THR A 118 -8.88 22.88 -13.76
N GLY A 119 -8.09 22.24 -12.88
CA GLY A 119 -6.93 21.42 -13.28
C GLY A 119 -5.73 22.22 -13.75
N ALA A 120 -5.78 23.57 -13.69
CA ALA A 120 -4.66 24.41 -14.10
C ALA A 120 -3.45 24.19 -13.20
N VAL A 121 -2.27 24.08 -13.81
CA VAL A 121 -0.99 23.97 -13.13
C VAL A 121 -0.65 25.34 -12.53
N LEU A 122 -0.51 25.41 -11.19
CA LEU A 122 -0.12 26.58 -10.45
C LEU A 122 1.41 26.71 -10.44
N TRP A 123 2.09 25.61 -10.18
CA TRP A 123 3.54 25.47 -10.29
C TRP A 123 3.93 24.01 -10.52
N ARG A 124 5.13 23.80 -11.01
CA ARG A 124 5.73 22.45 -11.17
C ARG A 124 7.20 22.49 -10.77
N HIS A 125 7.67 21.36 -10.23
CA HIS A 125 9.09 21.15 -9.93
C HIS A 125 9.50 19.74 -10.36
N GLY A 126 10.61 19.62 -11.06
CA GLY A 126 11.18 18.35 -11.52
C GLY A 126 12.69 18.41 -11.50
N GLU A 127 13.33 17.28 -11.20
CA GLU A 127 14.78 17.14 -11.19
C GLU A 127 15.27 16.41 -12.44
N ASP A 128 16.31 16.93 -13.07
CA ASP A 128 17.10 16.16 -14.02
C ASP A 128 18.22 15.45 -13.26
N GLU A 129 18.09 14.14 -13.11
CA GLU A 129 19.04 13.32 -12.37
C GLU A 129 20.03 12.57 -13.29
N GLY A 130 19.99 12.80 -14.60
CA GLY A 130 20.91 12.21 -15.58
C GLY A 130 21.01 10.68 -15.44
N GLU A 131 22.23 10.14 -15.45
CA GLU A 131 22.50 8.70 -15.31
C GLU A 131 21.96 8.12 -14.01
N ARG A 132 21.98 8.87 -12.92
CA ARG A 132 21.44 8.43 -11.63
C ARG A 132 19.94 8.13 -11.70
N GLY A 133 19.18 8.99 -12.38
CA GLY A 133 17.75 8.78 -12.63
C GLY A 133 17.49 7.59 -13.55
N GLN A 134 18.34 7.39 -14.57
CA GLN A 134 18.23 6.25 -15.48
C GLN A 134 18.53 4.92 -14.79
N ASN A 135 19.47 4.89 -13.85
CA ASN A 135 19.82 3.72 -13.03
C ASN A 135 18.95 3.55 -11.79
N ALA A 136 17.91 4.38 -11.60
CA ALA A 136 17.09 4.32 -10.40
C ALA A 136 16.43 2.94 -10.19
N ALA A 137 16.42 2.46 -8.95
CA ALA A 137 15.74 1.22 -8.58
C ALA A 137 14.21 1.33 -8.76
N ARG A 138 13.67 2.53 -8.57
CA ARG A 138 12.23 2.82 -8.64
C ARG A 138 11.96 4.07 -9.47
N THR A 139 11.39 3.89 -10.63
CA THR A 139 11.05 4.95 -11.59
C THR A 139 9.56 5.27 -11.62
N GLY A 140 9.12 6.18 -12.48
CA GLY A 140 7.72 6.59 -12.65
C GLY A 140 7.26 7.63 -11.65
N ALA A 141 5.99 8.02 -11.73
CA ALA A 141 5.40 9.09 -10.91
C ALA A 141 5.50 8.84 -9.39
N GLY A 142 5.75 7.61 -8.94
CA GLY A 142 5.73 7.27 -7.52
C GLY A 142 4.31 7.28 -6.95
N ARG A 143 4.19 7.50 -5.63
CA ARG A 143 2.89 7.47 -4.95
C ARG A 143 2.42 8.83 -4.47
N GLY A 144 3.07 9.91 -4.86
CA GLY A 144 2.72 11.27 -4.50
C GLY A 144 3.75 11.96 -3.60
N VAL A 145 3.28 12.92 -2.83
CA VAL A 145 4.10 13.78 -1.97
C VAL A 145 3.62 13.73 -0.53
N ALA A 146 4.43 14.21 0.41
CA ALA A 146 4.05 14.48 1.78
C ALA A 146 3.92 15.99 2.01
N TYR A 147 3.07 16.41 2.92
CA TYR A 147 2.84 17.80 3.30
C TYR A 147 3.11 18.02 4.78
N TRP A 148 3.80 19.10 5.09
CA TRP A 148 4.00 19.58 6.46
C TRP A 148 3.70 21.06 6.56
N SER A 149 3.24 21.49 7.73
CA SER A 149 3.04 22.90 8.06
C SER A 149 3.47 23.18 9.49
N SER A 150 4.15 24.31 9.69
CA SER A 150 4.38 24.84 11.03
C SER A 150 3.05 25.13 11.75
N PRO A 151 3.00 25.13 13.08
CA PRO A 151 1.76 25.34 13.83
C PRO A 151 1.03 26.66 13.50
N ASN A 152 1.76 27.69 13.14
CA ASN A 152 1.21 28.99 12.74
C ASN A 152 0.93 29.12 11.23
N GLY A 153 1.21 28.07 10.44
CA GLY A 153 0.99 28.04 8.99
C GLY A 153 1.93 28.92 8.17
N SER A 154 2.97 29.53 8.77
CA SER A 154 3.89 30.40 8.04
C SER A 154 4.90 29.63 7.19
N ASP A 155 5.29 28.42 7.58
CA ASP A 155 6.17 27.51 6.85
C ASP A 155 5.35 26.31 6.42
N GLN A 156 5.20 26.09 5.11
CA GLN A 156 4.44 25.00 4.52
C GLN A 156 5.31 24.31 3.47
N ARG A 157 5.48 23.01 3.57
CA ARG A 157 6.43 22.23 2.79
C ARG A 157 5.79 21.07 2.07
N ILE A 158 6.20 20.87 0.82
CA ILE A 158 5.99 19.65 0.06
C ILE A 158 7.29 18.86 0.09
N ILE A 159 7.22 17.60 0.54
CA ILE A 159 8.39 16.73 0.66
C ILE A 159 8.16 15.51 -0.22
N TYR A 160 9.15 15.17 -1.04
CA TYR A 160 9.11 14.00 -1.89
C TYR A 160 10.48 13.37 -2.10
N VAL A 161 10.50 12.13 -2.59
CA VAL A 161 11.74 11.43 -2.94
C VAL A 161 11.78 11.24 -4.45
N THR A 162 12.88 11.65 -5.08
CA THR A 162 13.11 11.52 -6.53
C THR A 162 13.38 10.06 -6.93
N PRO A 163 13.30 9.72 -8.22
CA PRO A 163 13.75 8.40 -8.72
C PRO A 163 15.17 8.05 -8.28
N GLY A 164 16.12 9.00 -8.34
CA GLY A 164 17.52 8.82 -7.94
C GLY A 164 17.76 8.75 -6.43
N TYR A 165 16.69 8.68 -5.62
CA TYR A 165 16.76 8.56 -4.16
C TYR A 165 17.36 9.80 -3.49
N ARG A 166 16.88 10.98 -3.87
CA ARG A 166 17.10 12.26 -3.18
C ARG A 166 15.79 12.71 -2.56
N MET A 167 15.83 13.27 -1.36
CA MET A 167 14.67 13.86 -0.69
C MET A 167 14.73 15.37 -0.79
N LEU A 168 13.69 15.99 -1.32
CA LEU A 168 13.56 17.42 -1.46
C LEU A 168 12.46 17.98 -0.56
N ALA A 169 12.68 19.20 -0.07
CA ALA A 169 11.66 20.01 0.58
C ALA A 169 11.42 21.27 -0.27
N LEU A 170 10.19 21.42 -0.76
CA LEU A 170 9.75 22.55 -1.58
C LEU A 170 8.83 23.45 -0.77
N ASP A 171 8.90 24.76 -0.99
CA ASP A 171 7.86 25.68 -0.52
C ASP A 171 6.52 25.31 -1.17
N ALA A 172 5.49 25.07 -0.36
CA ALA A 172 4.21 24.59 -0.87
C ALA A 172 3.48 25.61 -1.76
N LYS A 173 3.80 26.89 -1.67
CA LYS A 173 3.15 27.96 -2.45
C LYS A 173 3.83 28.18 -3.80
N THR A 174 5.15 28.02 -3.85
CA THR A 174 5.95 28.38 -5.04
C THR A 174 6.54 27.18 -5.78
N GLY A 175 6.73 26.04 -5.09
CA GLY A 175 7.42 24.87 -5.64
C GLY A 175 8.95 24.99 -5.64
N GLU A 176 9.50 26.07 -5.08
CA GLU A 176 10.95 26.28 -5.01
C GLU A 176 11.58 25.46 -3.88
N PRO A 177 12.79 24.90 -4.07
CA PRO A 177 13.53 24.22 -3.02
C PRO A 177 13.85 25.12 -1.84
N LEU A 178 13.62 24.63 -0.63
CA LEU A 178 13.90 25.39 0.61
C LEU A 178 15.36 25.24 0.99
N SER A 179 16.15 26.31 0.84
CA SER A 179 17.61 26.32 1.09
C SER A 179 18.01 25.93 2.52
N THR A 180 17.10 26.01 3.48
CA THR A 180 17.30 25.60 4.88
C THR A 180 17.23 24.09 5.08
N PHE A 181 16.81 23.32 4.06
CA PHE A 181 16.67 21.87 4.13
C PHE A 181 17.83 21.17 3.43
N GLY A 182 18.59 20.36 4.17
CA GLY A 182 19.74 19.63 3.65
C GLY A 182 20.79 20.57 3.04
N HIS A 183 21.17 20.28 1.80
CA HIS A 183 22.06 21.12 1.02
C HIS A 183 21.28 21.73 -0.15
N GLY A 184 20.93 23.02 -0.05
CA GLY A 184 20.18 23.71 -1.09
C GLY A 184 18.76 23.18 -1.35
N GLY A 185 18.07 22.66 -0.32
CA GLY A 185 16.74 22.07 -0.44
C GLY A 185 16.74 20.56 -0.61
N VAL A 186 17.91 19.90 -0.64
CA VAL A 186 18.10 18.49 -0.98
C VAL A 186 18.85 17.72 0.10
N VAL A 187 18.35 16.53 0.45
CA VAL A 187 19.07 15.50 1.21
C VAL A 187 19.33 14.32 0.30
N ASP A 188 20.61 14.00 0.07
CA ASP A 188 20.98 12.80 -0.69
C ASP A 188 20.84 11.57 0.20
N LEU A 189 19.83 10.74 -0.09
CA LEU A 189 19.52 9.56 0.70
C LEU A 189 20.49 8.38 0.46
N LYS A 190 21.36 8.44 -0.55
CA LYS A 190 22.46 7.47 -0.70
C LYS A 190 23.65 7.79 0.20
N LEU A 191 23.73 9.02 0.69
CA LEU A 191 24.70 9.44 1.71
C LEU A 191 24.15 9.19 3.12
N ASP A 192 25.04 9.17 4.10
CA ASP A 192 24.71 9.03 5.52
C ASP A 192 23.72 7.86 5.79
N ASN A 193 23.97 6.73 5.13
CA ASN A 193 23.12 5.52 5.16
C ASN A 193 23.81 4.36 5.87
N ASP A 194 24.86 4.63 6.64
CA ASP A 194 25.70 3.64 7.34
C ASP A 194 26.21 2.51 6.41
N GLN A 195 26.26 2.78 5.11
CA GLN A 195 26.79 1.94 4.04
C GLN A 195 27.55 2.83 3.05
N ASP A 196 28.58 2.27 2.42
CA ASP A 196 29.26 2.91 1.29
C ASP A 196 28.50 2.55 0.00
N LEU A 197 27.80 3.52 -0.59
CA LEU A 197 26.94 3.33 -1.74
C LEU A 197 27.46 4.11 -2.94
N ASP A 198 27.55 3.45 -4.09
CA ASP A 198 27.70 4.16 -5.35
C ASP A 198 26.49 5.03 -5.64
N LEU A 199 26.73 6.34 -5.83
CA LEU A 199 25.67 7.35 -5.94
C LEU A 199 24.82 7.18 -7.21
N VAL A 200 25.38 6.56 -8.26
CA VAL A 200 24.70 6.36 -9.55
C VAL A 200 24.03 4.99 -9.61
N THR A 201 24.77 3.93 -9.32
CA THR A 201 24.37 2.56 -9.66
C THR A 201 23.82 1.73 -8.49
N ALA A 202 23.99 2.17 -7.22
CA ALA A 202 23.51 1.40 -6.07
C ALA A 202 22.01 1.10 -6.21
N ASP A 203 21.65 -0.17 -6.01
CA ASP A 203 20.27 -0.66 -6.10
C ASP A 203 19.45 -0.27 -4.86
N ILE A 204 19.08 0.98 -4.80
CA ILE A 204 18.22 1.55 -3.75
C ILE A 204 17.42 2.72 -4.30
N GLY A 205 16.17 2.84 -3.90
CA GLY A 205 15.27 3.92 -4.29
C GLY A 205 14.03 3.93 -3.41
N LEU A 206 13.02 4.69 -3.78
CA LEU A 206 11.72 4.68 -3.12
C LEU A 206 10.66 5.20 -4.08
N ASN A 207 9.48 4.61 -4.06
CA ASN A 207 8.29 5.15 -4.73
C ASN A 207 7.14 5.47 -3.76
N ALA A 208 7.23 5.04 -2.50
CA ALA A 208 6.33 5.49 -1.44
C ALA A 208 6.55 6.97 -1.11
N THR A 209 5.53 7.63 -0.58
CA THR A 209 5.71 8.97 0.00
C THR A 209 6.42 8.86 1.33
N PRO A 210 7.32 9.79 1.67
CA PRO A 210 7.78 9.91 3.06
C PRO A 210 6.60 10.09 4.01
N LEU A 211 6.67 9.49 5.21
CA LEU A 211 5.69 9.77 6.25
C LEU A 211 6.17 10.94 7.11
N ILE A 212 5.31 11.92 7.35
CA ILE A 212 5.60 13.00 8.30
C ILE A 212 4.80 12.76 9.57
N ALA A 213 5.51 12.53 10.68
CA ALA A 213 4.94 12.30 11.99
C ALA A 213 5.43 13.37 12.98
N GLY A 214 4.61 14.40 13.20
CA GLY A 214 5.03 15.63 13.89
C GLY A 214 6.10 16.37 13.07
N ASP A 215 7.26 16.59 13.67
CA ASP A 215 8.40 17.24 13.01
C ASP A 215 9.45 16.23 12.48
N VAL A 216 9.11 14.96 12.38
CA VAL A 216 10.00 13.91 11.88
C VAL A 216 9.50 13.37 10.55
N ILE A 217 10.37 13.38 9.54
CA ILE A 217 10.17 12.69 8.27
C ILE A 217 10.72 11.27 8.41
N VAL A 218 9.89 10.25 8.19
CA VAL A 218 10.34 8.85 8.18
C VAL A 218 10.40 8.34 6.75
N VAL A 219 11.56 7.84 6.35
CA VAL A 219 11.86 7.38 5.00
C VAL A 219 12.33 5.93 5.04
N GLY A 220 11.73 5.09 4.21
CA GLY A 220 12.18 3.74 3.94
C GLY A 220 13.02 3.65 2.66
N ALA A 221 13.16 2.42 2.16
CA ALA A 221 13.86 2.13 0.92
C ALA A 221 13.18 1.00 0.16
N ALA A 222 13.41 0.94 -1.13
CA ALA A 222 12.93 -0.07 -2.05
C ALA A 222 14.05 -0.49 -3.01
N HIS A 223 14.06 -1.76 -3.39
CA HIS A 223 15.03 -2.36 -4.30
C HIS A 223 14.35 -2.82 -5.60
N ARG A 224 15.12 -3.19 -6.60
CA ARG A 224 14.59 -3.91 -7.75
C ARG A 224 14.06 -5.28 -7.31
N PHE A 225 13.15 -5.83 -8.09
CA PHE A 225 12.69 -7.21 -7.90
C PHE A 225 13.89 -8.18 -7.91
N SER A 226 14.00 -9.02 -6.90
CA SER A 226 15.16 -9.88 -6.68
C SER A 226 14.90 -11.38 -6.88
N GLY A 227 14.04 -11.71 -7.85
CA GLY A 227 13.85 -13.11 -8.27
C GLY A 227 15.10 -13.74 -8.91
N SER A 228 15.96 -12.91 -9.52
CA SER A 228 17.25 -13.31 -10.09
C SER A 228 18.33 -12.28 -9.72
N PRO A 229 18.69 -12.17 -8.44
CA PRO A 229 19.63 -11.17 -7.96
C PRO A 229 21.05 -11.46 -8.47
N ARG A 230 21.81 -10.38 -8.71
CA ARG A 230 23.21 -10.48 -9.13
C ARG A 230 24.13 -10.85 -7.98
N THR A 231 23.84 -10.35 -6.80
CA THR A 231 24.63 -10.58 -5.61
C THR A 231 23.75 -10.73 -4.37
N MET A 232 24.13 -11.62 -3.46
CA MET A 232 23.51 -11.72 -2.16
C MET A 232 23.83 -10.50 -1.27
N ASN A 233 25.00 -9.89 -1.45
CA ASN A 233 25.41 -8.68 -0.73
C ASN A 233 24.87 -7.42 -1.42
N ASN A 234 23.54 -7.32 -1.56
CA ASN A 234 22.89 -6.13 -2.11
C ASN A 234 22.84 -5.00 -1.08
N THR A 235 22.46 -3.80 -1.53
CA THR A 235 22.22 -2.64 -0.67
C THR A 235 21.15 -2.95 0.40
N ARG A 236 21.39 -2.56 1.64
CA ARG A 236 20.43 -2.71 2.74
C ARG A 236 19.46 -1.54 2.78
N GLY A 237 18.19 -1.85 2.97
CA GLY A 237 17.10 -0.88 2.90
C GLY A 237 16.71 -0.25 4.22
N TYR A 238 17.66 0.26 4.98
CA TYR A 238 17.45 0.85 6.30
C TYR A 238 16.37 1.94 6.34
N VAL A 239 15.71 2.08 7.49
CA VAL A 239 14.70 3.11 7.74
C VAL A 239 15.33 4.25 8.52
N ARG A 240 15.04 5.50 8.12
CA ARG A 240 15.67 6.68 8.71
C ARG A 240 14.63 7.74 9.05
N GLY A 241 14.90 8.45 10.17
CA GLY A 241 14.16 9.64 10.56
C GLY A 241 14.99 10.90 10.33
N PHE A 242 14.34 11.94 9.82
CA PHE A 242 14.96 13.23 9.53
C PHE A 242 14.15 14.36 10.15
N ASP A 243 14.82 15.42 10.56
CA ASP A 243 14.18 16.66 10.99
C ASP A 243 13.50 17.34 9.78
N VAL A 244 12.23 17.69 9.91
CA VAL A 244 11.42 18.23 8.81
C VAL A 244 11.85 19.61 8.34
N LYS A 245 12.52 20.40 9.21
CA LYS A 245 12.95 21.75 8.91
C LYS A 245 14.34 21.80 8.28
N THR A 246 15.24 20.97 8.77
CA THR A 246 16.66 21.01 8.40
C THR A 246 17.10 19.88 7.50
N GLY A 247 16.33 18.78 7.40
CA GLY A 247 16.74 17.58 6.68
C GLY A 247 17.86 16.78 7.38
N LYS A 248 18.25 17.16 8.61
CA LYS A 248 19.28 16.43 9.36
C LYS A 248 18.76 15.05 9.76
N ARG A 249 19.56 13.98 9.54
CA ARG A 249 19.24 12.65 10.05
C ARG A 249 19.22 12.68 11.58
N LEU A 250 18.10 12.24 12.17
CA LEU A 250 17.91 12.10 13.61
C LEU A 250 18.30 10.71 14.09
N TRP A 251 17.94 9.67 13.30
CA TRP A 251 18.18 8.29 13.62
C TRP A 251 18.18 7.39 12.37
N ILE A 252 18.72 6.20 12.53
CA ILE A 252 18.65 5.11 11.56
C ILE A 252 18.27 3.81 12.29
N PHE A 253 17.41 3.01 11.67
CA PHE A 253 17.05 1.67 12.10
C PHE A 253 17.57 0.66 11.07
N HIS A 254 18.41 -0.26 11.51
CA HIS A 254 19.00 -1.29 10.68
C HIS A 254 18.02 -2.46 10.52
N THR A 255 17.36 -2.55 9.39
CA THR A 255 16.41 -3.62 9.05
C THR A 255 17.12 -4.97 8.82
N VAL A 256 18.38 -4.97 8.37
CA VAL A 256 19.33 -6.06 8.50
C VAL A 256 20.22 -5.71 9.70
N PRO A 257 20.08 -6.39 10.85
CA PRO A 257 20.81 -6.05 12.06
C PRO A 257 22.31 -6.22 11.90
N ARG A 258 23.07 -5.37 12.57
CA ARG A 258 24.53 -5.45 12.65
C ARG A 258 24.96 -6.32 13.83
N PRO A 259 26.23 -6.78 13.88
CA PRO A 259 26.76 -7.50 15.03
C PRO A 259 26.49 -6.76 16.34
N GLY A 260 25.88 -7.46 17.31
CA GLY A 260 25.50 -6.90 18.60
C GLY A 260 24.13 -6.22 18.66
N GLU A 261 23.44 -6.02 17.54
CA GLU A 261 22.07 -5.52 17.51
C GLU A 261 21.06 -6.67 17.66
N TYR A 262 19.88 -6.32 18.18
CA TYR A 262 18.79 -7.28 18.34
C TYR A 262 18.37 -7.87 16.99
N GLY A 263 18.24 -9.20 16.92
CA GLY A 263 17.83 -9.93 15.72
C GLY A 263 19.00 -10.41 14.85
N TYR A 264 20.24 -9.98 15.12
CA TYR A 264 21.41 -10.45 14.39
C TYR A 264 21.61 -11.98 14.49
N ASP A 265 21.31 -12.54 15.65
CA ASP A 265 21.37 -13.98 15.97
C ASP A 265 20.34 -14.82 15.20
N THR A 266 19.30 -14.19 14.65
CA THR A 266 18.31 -14.86 13.79
C THR A 266 18.82 -15.10 12.35
N TRP A 267 19.96 -14.51 12.00
CA TRP A 267 20.69 -14.72 10.77
C TRP A 267 21.83 -15.72 11.03
N LEU A 268 21.51 -17.00 10.88
CA LEU A 268 22.48 -18.05 11.15
C LEU A 268 23.69 -17.95 10.20
N GLU A 269 24.82 -18.50 10.61
CA GLU A 269 26.07 -18.48 9.84
C GLU A 269 26.55 -17.05 9.48
N LYS A 270 26.19 -16.05 10.31
CA LYS A 270 26.47 -14.62 10.11
C LYS A 270 25.99 -14.10 8.74
N SER A 271 24.90 -14.66 8.23
CA SER A 271 24.41 -14.32 6.89
C SER A 271 23.94 -12.86 6.76
N ALA A 272 23.64 -12.17 7.86
CA ALA A 272 23.39 -10.73 7.89
C ALA A 272 24.56 -9.90 7.33
N ASP A 273 25.80 -10.36 7.51
CA ASP A 273 26.99 -9.63 7.06
C ASP A 273 27.09 -9.56 5.54
N ARG A 274 26.46 -10.49 4.83
CA ARG A 274 26.51 -10.65 3.38
C ARG A 274 25.15 -10.69 2.69
N ASN A 275 24.13 -10.07 3.30
CA ASN A 275 22.82 -9.98 2.70
C ASN A 275 22.33 -8.52 2.68
N GLY A 276 21.34 -8.24 1.86
CA GLY A 276 20.79 -6.90 1.66
C GLY A 276 19.28 -6.88 1.52
N ASN A 277 18.76 -5.96 0.71
CA ASN A 277 17.34 -5.62 0.63
C ASN A 277 16.77 -5.32 2.02
N THR A 278 15.70 -5.99 2.43
CA THR A 278 15.03 -5.79 3.72
C THR A 278 14.62 -4.32 3.87
N GLY A 279 14.19 -3.72 2.78
CA GLY A 279 13.75 -2.33 2.74
C GLY A 279 12.32 -2.16 3.27
N ALA A 280 11.89 -0.92 3.34
CA ALA A 280 10.53 -0.56 3.71
C ALA A 280 9.92 0.29 2.58
N TRP A 281 9.46 -0.38 1.53
CA TRP A 281 8.93 0.24 0.31
C TRP A 281 7.43 0.54 0.37
N ALA A 282 6.74 -0.02 1.36
CA ALA A 282 5.34 0.25 1.62
C ALA A 282 5.13 1.65 2.20
N GLN A 283 3.89 2.10 2.26
CA GLN A 283 3.50 3.26 3.05
C GLN A 283 3.51 2.91 4.55
N PHE A 284 3.71 3.91 5.39
CA PHE A 284 3.71 3.78 6.84
C PHE A 284 2.45 4.39 7.47
N SER A 285 2.18 4.01 8.71
CA SER A 285 1.19 4.66 9.57
C SER A 285 1.84 5.12 10.87
N ALA A 286 1.28 6.11 11.54
CA ALA A 286 1.79 6.59 12.81
C ALA A 286 0.68 6.91 13.80
N ASP A 287 0.97 6.70 15.09
CA ASP A 287 0.16 7.14 16.22
C ASP A 287 0.98 8.14 17.04
N LEU A 288 0.60 9.43 16.93
CA LEU A 288 1.33 10.51 17.61
C LEU A 288 1.16 10.48 19.12
N ASP A 289 0.03 9.95 19.62
CA ASP A 289 -0.22 9.83 21.06
C ASP A 289 0.68 8.77 21.70
N LEU A 290 0.96 7.68 20.96
CA LEU A 290 1.90 6.65 21.37
C LEU A 290 3.35 7.01 21.03
N GLY A 291 3.56 7.97 20.14
CA GLY A 291 4.86 8.32 19.59
C GLY A 291 5.45 7.21 18.71
N LEU A 292 4.62 6.44 18.02
CA LEU A 292 5.03 5.26 17.26
C LEU A 292 4.76 5.41 15.75
N VAL A 293 5.71 4.96 14.94
CA VAL A 293 5.54 4.72 13.50
C VAL A 293 5.59 3.21 13.24
N TYR A 294 4.70 2.72 12.38
CA TYR A 294 4.56 1.30 12.02
C TYR A 294 5.10 1.09 10.61
N VAL A 295 6.15 0.30 10.53
CA VAL A 295 6.99 0.13 9.34
C VAL A 295 6.87 -1.32 8.85
N PRO A 296 6.21 -1.57 7.71
CA PRO A 296 6.27 -2.84 7.01
C PRO A 296 7.65 -3.01 6.35
N VAL A 297 8.32 -4.11 6.61
CA VAL A 297 9.68 -4.42 6.12
C VAL A 297 9.62 -5.58 5.14
N GLU A 298 10.20 -5.40 3.94
CA GLU A 298 10.27 -6.43 2.90
C GLU A 298 11.22 -7.56 3.28
N MET A 299 11.17 -8.63 2.51
CA MET A 299 12.08 -9.76 2.67
C MET A 299 13.54 -9.40 2.31
N PRO A 300 14.53 -10.22 2.75
CA PRO A 300 15.93 -10.10 2.36
C PRO A 300 16.16 -10.39 0.88
N THR A 301 17.37 -10.11 0.36
CA THR A 301 17.75 -10.41 -1.02
C THR A 301 17.53 -11.89 -1.36
N GLY A 302 16.88 -12.16 -2.48
CA GLY A 302 16.51 -13.49 -2.95
C GLY A 302 15.07 -13.85 -2.63
N ASP A 303 14.14 -13.41 -3.51
CA ASP A 303 12.69 -13.52 -3.27
C ASP A 303 12.17 -14.97 -3.28
N PHE A 304 12.89 -15.90 -3.95
CA PHE A 304 12.44 -17.28 -4.15
C PHE A 304 13.45 -18.34 -3.70
N TYR A 305 14.63 -17.92 -3.19
CA TYR A 305 15.65 -18.80 -2.66
C TYR A 305 16.39 -18.13 -1.50
N GLY A 306 16.38 -18.78 -0.36
CA GLY A 306 16.98 -18.31 0.89
C GLY A 306 18.14 -19.17 1.39
N GLY A 307 18.64 -20.12 0.62
CA GLY A 307 19.72 -21.02 1.05
C GLY A 307 21.05 -20.33 1.39
N ASN A 308 21.23 -19.07 0.99
CA ASN A 308 22.35 -18.20 1.36
C ASN A 308 22.15 -17.39 2.65
N ARG A 309 20.94 -17.44 3.23
CA ARG A 309 20.54 -16.68 4.43
C ARG A 309 19.77 -17.55 5.44
N PRO A 310 20.40 -18.61 6.00
CA PRO A 310 19.71 -19.50 6.93
C PRO A 310 19.23 -18.75 8.18
N GLY A 311 18.13 -19.24 8.77
CA GLY A 311 17.47 -18.65 9.95
C GLY A 311 16.25 -17.82 9.60
N ASN A 312 15.58 -17.26 10.61
CA ASN A 312 14.34 -16.49 10.44
C ASN A 312 14.57 -15.08 9.88
N THR A 313 15.81 -14.59 9.86
CA THR A 313 16.25 -13.36 9.17
C THR A 313 15.47 -12.09 9.55
N LEU A 314 15.39 -11.78 10.86
CA LEU A 314 14.79 -10.53 11.30
C LEU A 314 15.58 -9.31 10.73
N PHE A 315 14.91 -8.25 10.27
CA PHE A 315 13.47 -7.97 10.35
C PHE A 315 12.73 -8.21 9.02
N GLY A 316 13.23 -9.12 8.18
CA GLY A 316 12.52 -9.49 6.94
C GLY A 316 11.08 -9.90 7.22
N GLU A 317 10.16 -9.49 6.34
CA GLU A 317 8.72 -9.79 6.34
C GLU A 317 8.04 -9.51 7.68
N SER A 318 8.42 -8.40 8.31
CA SER A 318 7.95 -8.00 9.64
C SER A 318 7.23 -6.65 9.59
N LEU A 319 6.29 -6.47 10.51
CA LEU A 319 5.83 -5.15 10.92
C LEU A 319 6.65 -4.70 12.14
N VAL A 320 7.31 -3.56 12.04
CA VAL A 320 8.16 -3.02 13.11
C VAL A 320 7.57 -1.70 13.62
N ALA A 321 7.36 -1.59 14.92
CA ALA A 321 6.98 -0.34 15.57
C ALA A 321 8.22 0.36 16.11
N LEU A 322 8.47 1.57 15.62
CA LEU A 322 9.61 2.40 16.02
C LEU A 322 9.12 3.64 16.75
N ASP A 323 9.87 4.07 17.74
CA ASP A 323 9.71 5.38 18.37
C ASP A 323 10.02 6.48 17.34
N ILE A 324 9.08 7.39 17.12
CA ILE A 324 9.18 8.42 16.07
C ILE A 324 10.43 9.31 16.27
N LYS A 325 10.78 9.64 17.51
CA LYS A 325 11.86 10.60 17.80
C LYS A 325 13.24 9.97 17.78
N THR A 326 13.34 8.69 18.14
CA THR A 326 14.63 8.02 18.37
C THR A 326 14.93 6.86 17.44
N GLY A 327 13.95 6.39 16.67
CA GLY A 327 14.07 5.19 15.82
C GLY A 327 14.21 3.89 16.60
N LYS A 328 14.14 3.91 17.92
CA LYS A 328 14.25 2.70 18.74
C LYS A 328 13.06 1.80 18.54
N ARG A 329 13.31 0.51 18.29
CA ARG A 329 12.27 -0.51 18.17
C ARG A 329 11.54 -0.67 19.52
N ARG A 330 10.21 -0.56 19.48
CA ARG A 330 9.35 -0.82 20.64
C ARG A 330 8.88 -2.28 20.63
N TRP A 331 8.42 -2.75 19.46
CA TRP A 331 8.05 -4.13 19.19
C TRP A 331 8.17 -4.45 17.71
N HIS A 332 8.05 -5.73 17.37
CA HIS A 332 7.89 -6.19 15.99
C HIS A 332 7.05 -7.46 15.97
N TYR A 333 6.48 -7.75 14.83
CA TYR A 333 5.80 -9.01 14.55
C TYR A 333 6.26 -9.53 13.17
N GLN A 334 6.86 -10.72 13.12
CA GLN A 334 7.28 -11.33 11.86
C GLN A 334 6.11 -12.12 11.26
N MET A 335 5.70 -11.78 10.04
CA MET A 335 4.51 -12.32 9.36
C MET A 335 4.83 -13.50 8.47
N THR A 336 6.10 -13.68 8.13
CA THR A 336 6.63 -14.85 7.40
C THR A 336 8.03 -15.14 7.91
N HIS A 337 8.26 -16.37 8.36
CA HIS A 337 9.58 -16.82 8.79
C HIS A 337 10.34 -17.34 7.57
N HIS A 338 11.56 -16.86 7.36
CA HIS A 338 12.42 -17.31 6.25
C HIS A 338 11.67 -17.38 4.90
N GLY A 339 11.06 -16.24 4.49
CA GLY A 339 10.22 -16.21 3.31
C GLY A 339 10.98 -16.53 2.01
N VAL A 340 10.32 -17.26 1.11
CA VAL A 340 10.79 -17.60 -0.24
C VAL A 340 9.64 -17.51 -1.26
N TRP A 341 8.69 -16.61 -1.00
CA TRP A 341 7.46 -16.43 -1.79
C TRP A 341 7.22 -15.01 -2.26
N ASP A 342 8.13 -14.07 -1.94
CA ASP A 342 7.92 -12.62 -2.14
C ASP A 342 6.65 -12.11 -1.43
N TYR A 343 6.47 -12.50 -0.16
CA TYR A 343 5.29 -12.16 0.64
C TYR A 343 5.51 -10.97 1.58
N ASP A 344 6.15 -9.91 1.08
CA ASP A 344 6.35 -8.66 1.83
C ASP A 344 5.06 -8.13 2.44
N PRO A 345 5.09 -7.55 3.65
CA PRO A 345 4.07 -6.64 4.13
C PRO A 345 4.08 -5.37 3.25
N SER A 346 3.06 -5.23 2.39
CA SER A 346 3.12 -4.36 1.20
C SER A 346 2.40 -3.02 1.31
N CYS A 347 1.70 -2.76 2.43
CA CYS A 347 0.89 -1.56 2.63
C CYS A 347 0.98 -1.02 4.06
N ALA A 348 0.52 0.22 4.24
CA ALA A 348 0.35 0.80 5.57
C ALA A 348 -0.67 0.02 6.38
N PRO A 349 -0.40 -0.31 7.65
CA PRO A 349 -1.44 -0.81 8.54
C PRO A 349 -2.50 0.27 8.79
N VAL A 350 -3.76 -0.13 8.84
CA VAL A 350 -4.87 0.74 9.22
C VAL A 350 -4.98 0.77 10.74
N LEU A 351 -4.87 1.96 11.33
CA LEU A 351 -5.00 2.10 12.78
C LEU A 351 -6.46 2.42 13.15
N TYR A 352 -6.97 1.73 14.15
CA TYR A 352 -8.33 1.96 14.66
C TYR A 352 -8.42 1.58 16.13
N ASP A 353 -9.52 1.95 16.78
CA ASP A 353 -9.77 1.58 18.14
C ASP A 353 -10.90 0.56 18.23
N LEU A 354 -10.66 -0.49 18.97
CA LEU A 354 -11.57 -1.60 19.17
C LEU A 354 -12.11 -1.56 20.61
N ALA A 355 -13.43 -1.62 20.77
CA ALA A 355 -14.03 -1.90 22.06
C ALA A 355 -14.05 -3.41 22.29
N SER A 356 -13.26 -3.90 23.24
CA SER A 356 -13.19 -5.31 23.63
C SER A 356 -13.35 -5.42 25.15
N ASN A 357 -14.29 -6.24 25.61
CA ASN A 357 -14.55 -6.49 27.04
C ASN A 357 -14.68 -5.19 27.88
N GLY A 358 -15.39 -4.20 27.32
CA GLY A 358 -15.60 -2.90 27.99
C GLY A 358 -14.37 -1.99 28.02
N ARG A 359 -13.25 -2.39 27.41
CA ARG A 359 -12.02 -1.60 27.30
C ARG A 359 -11.77 -1.16 25.86
N ARG A 360 -11.21 0.02 25.68
CA ARG A 360 -10.71 0.50 24.38
C ARG A 360 -9.32 -0.08 24.15
N VAL A 361 -9.16 -0.86 23.11
CA VAL A 361 -7.88 -1.41 22.66
C VAL A 361 -7.44 -0.63 21.42
N LYS A 362 -6.24 -0.11 21.44
CA LYS A 362 -5.60 0.51 20.27
C LYS A 362 -5.15 -0.60 19.33
N ALA A 363 -5.88 -0.81 18.24
CA ALA A 363 -5.63 -1.89 17.28
C ALA A 363 -5.03 -1.36 15.97
N LEU A 364 -4.36 -2.23 15.24
CA LEU A 364 -4.02 -2.06 13.84
C LEU A 364 -4.45 -3.28 13.03
N ALA A 365 -4.77 -3.07 11.75
CA ALA A 365 -5.09 -4.12 10.81
C ALA A 365 -4.20 -4.01 9.58
N LEU A 366 -3.49 -5.07 9.22
CA LEU A 366 -2.57 -5.12 8.09
C LEU A 366 -2.96 -6.25 7.13
N PRO A 367 -3.56 -5.94 5.96
CA PRO A 367 -3.74 -6.92 4.90
C PRO A 367 -2.39 -7.26 4.26
N THR A 368 -2.18 -8.53 3.95
CA THR A 368 -0.91 -9.05 3.48
C THR A 368 -1.01 -9.72 2.11
N LYS A 369 0.15 -9.94 1.48
CA LYS A 369 0.25 -10.68 0.22
C LYS A 369 -0.29 -12.11 0.33
N GLN A 370 -0.15 -12.76 1.48
CA GLN A 370 -0.68 -14.11 1.77
C GLN A 370 -2.22 -14.16 1.82
N ALA A 371 -2.90 -13.03 1.67
CA ALA A 371 -4.33 -12.86 1.85
C ALA A 371 -4.82 -12.98 3.31
N PHE A 372 -3.93 -12.87 4.28
CA PHE A 372 -4.29 -12.72 5.68
C PHE A 372 -4.52 -11.26 6.07
N LEU A 373 -5.40 -11.05 7.03
CA LEU A 373 -5.54 -9.79 7.75
C LEU A 373 -4.98 -9.98 9.16
N PHE A 374 -3.75 -9.51 9.39
CA PHE A 374 -3.16 -9.50 10.72
C PHE A 374 -3.74 -8.35 11.53
N VAL A 375 -4.24 -8.66 12.73
CA VAL A 375 -4.82 -7.66 13.63
C VAL A 375 -4.09 -7.72 14.97
N LEU A 376 -3.37 -6.63 15.27
CA LEU A 376 -2.49 -6.54 16.43
C LEU A 376 -2.87 -5.37 17.33
N ASN A 377 -2.55 -5.46 18.60
CA ASN A 377 -2.49 -4.33 19.51
C ASN A 377 -1.33 -3.43 19.07
N ARG A 378 -1.63 -2.18 18.65
CA ARG A 378 -0.60 -1.29 18.09
C ARG A 378 0.37 -0.72 19.14
N GLU A 379 0.06 -0.88 20.42
CA GLU A 379 0.92 -0.51 21.56
C GLU A 379 2.00 -1.55 21.83
N THR A 380 1.62 -2.85 21.76
CA THR A 380 2.45 -3.97 22.25
C THR A 380 2.90 -4.92 21.14
N GLY A 381 2.22 -4.94 20.00
CA GLY A 381 2.43 -5.91 18.91
C GLY A 381 1.74 -7.26 19.15
N GLU A 382 1.05 -7.44 20.26
CA GLU A 382 0.34 -8.69 20.55
C GLU A 382 -0.87 -8.88 19.64
N PRO A 383 -1.13 -10.11 19.18
CA PRO A 383 -2.32 -10.41 18.39
C PRO A 383 -3.62 -10.16 19.16
N ILE A 384 -4.60 -9.52 18.49
CA ILE A 384 -5.96 -9.32 19.05
C ILE A 384 -6.73 -10.64 19.08
N TRP A 385 -6.59 -11.44 18.05
CA TRP A 385 -7.10 -12.82 17.95
C TRP A 385 -5.93 -13.77 17.79
N PRO A 386 -6.03 -15.02 18.25
CA PRO A 386 -4.92 -15.97 18.22
C PRO A 386 -4.32 -16.11 16.81
N ILE A 387 -3.01 -16.13 16.74
CA ILE A 387 -2.22 -16.51 15.57
C ILE A 387 -1.49 -17.78 15.94
N GLU A 388 -1.66 -18.83 15.13
CA GLU A 388 -1.11 -20.16 15.38
C GLU A 388 0.10 -20.42 14.50
N GLU A 389 1.17 -20.94 15.08
CA GLU A 389 2.28 -21.52 14.34
C GLU A 389 1.86 -22.88 13.79
N ARG A 390 1.73 -22.99 12.46
CA ARG A 390 1.33 -24.23 11.80
C ARG A 390 2.46 -24.76 10.92
N ALA A 391 2.63 -26.09 10.95
CA ALA A 391 3.57 -26.77 10.07
C ALA A 391 3.26 -26.53 8.60
N VAL A 392 4.32 -26.28 7.81
CA VAL A 392 4.22 -25.98 6.37
C VAL A 392 5.12 -26.92 5.56
N PRO A 393 4.83 -27.10 4.24
CA PRO A 393 5.69 -27.90 3.38
C PRO A 393 7.13 -27.38 3.37
N GLN A 394 8.10 -28.32 3.39
CA GLN A 394 9.51 -27.98 3.40
C GLN A 394 10.08 -27.97 1.97
N SER A 395 11.08 -27.12 1.73
CA SER A 395 11.77 -27.07 0.44
C SER A 395 12.59 -28.33 0.19
N THR A 396 12.63 -28.75 -1.06
CA THR A 396 13.51 -29.84 -1.55
C THR A 396 14.69 -29.30 -2.36
N VAL A 397 14.80 -27.98 -2.44
CA VAL A 397 15.91 -27.32 -3.16
C VAL A 397 17.18 -27.44 -2.34
N PRO A 398 18.32 -27.78 -2.96
CA PRO A 398 19.58 -27.94 -2.23
C PRO A 398 19.96 -26.68 -1.45
N ASN A 399 20.40 -26.85 -0.20
CA ASN A 399 20.78 -25.82 0.77
C ASN A 399 19.65 -24.91 1.26
N GLU A 400 18.43 -25.02 0.70
CA GLU A 400 17.26 -24.28 1.23
C GLU A 400 16.79 -24.94 2.53
N ARG A 401 16.60 -24.10 3.57
CA ARG A 401 16.10 -24.52 4.89
C ARG A 401 14.93 -23.62 5.28
N THR A 402 13.78 -23.87 4.69
CA THR A 402 12.54 -23.13 5.03
C THR A 402 12.17 -23.33 6.50
N SER A 403 11.52 -22.33 7.10
CA SER A 403 11.01 -22.47 8.47
C SER A 403 10.02 -23.66 8.57
N PRO A 404 10.07 -24.48 9.63
CA PRO A 404 9.16 -25.61 9.79
C PRO A 404 7.71 -25.18 10.00
N THR A 405 7.48 -23.98 10.51
CA THR A 405 6.16 -23.41 10.77
C THR A 405 6.05 -22.00 10.20
N GLN A 406 4.80 -21.55 10.03
CA GLN A 406 4.47 -20.18 9.67
C GLN A 406 3.28 -19.70 10.51
N PRO A 407 3.15 -18.37 10.74
CA PRO A 407 2.05 -17.81 11.50
C PRO A 407 0.75 -17.75 10.69
N PHE A 408 -0.31 -18.35 11.22
CA PHE A 408 -1.65 -18.36 10.64
C PHE A 408 -2.63 -17.64 11.56
N PRO A 409 -3.11 -16.43 11.21
CA PRO A 409 -4.22 -15.81 11.92
C PRO A 409 -5.45 -16.73 11.90
N THR A 410 -6.00 -17.01 13.08
CA THR A 410 -7.23 -17.80 13.20
C THR A 410 -8.46 -16.94 12.90
N LYS A 411 -8.31 -15.63 13.09
CA LYS A 411 -9.32 -14.60 12.86
C LYS A 411 -8.64 -13.25 12.58
N PRO A 412 -9.14 -12.42 11.65
CA PRO A 412 -10.19 -12.69 10.67
C PRO A 412 -9.83 -13.81 9.67
N LEU A 413 -10.84 -14.42 9.05
CA LEU A 413 -10.61 -15.39 7.98
C LEU A 413 -9.91 -14.73 6.78
N PRO A 414 -9.14 -15.47 5.98
CA PRO A 414 -8.50 -14.95 4.77
C PRO A 414 -9.47 -14.27 3.81
N PHE A 415 -9.03 -13.18 3.19
CA PHE A 415 -9.86 -12.42 2.25
C PHE A 415 -9.76 -12.91 0.79
N ASP A 416 -8.86 -13.83 0.50
CA ASP A 416 -8.74 -14.48 -0.80
C ASP A 416 -8.29 -15.94 -0.65
N ARG A 417 -8.23 -16.66 -1.77
CA ARG A 417 -7.79 -18.07 -1.82
C ARG A 417 -6.30 -18.21 -1.47
N GLN A 418 -5.97 -19.30 -0.81
CA GLN A 418 -4.64 -19.62 -0.34
C GLN A 418 -4.28 -21.05 -0.71
N GLY A 419 -3.15 -21.21 -1.43
CA GLY A 419 -2.74 -22.49 -1.99
C GLY A 419 -3.54 -22.88 -3.24
N VAL A 420 -3.16 -23.98 -3.87
CA VAL A 420 -3.78 -24.50 -5.10
C VAL A 420 -4.11 -25.98 -4.92
N SER A 421 -5.35 -26.32 -5.20
CA SER A 421 -5.84 -27.68 -5.34
C SER A 421 -6.41 -27.91 -6.73
N VAL A 422 -6.73 -29.17 -7.06
CA VAL A 422 -7.41 -29.47 -8.33
C VAL A 422 -8.77 -28.77 -8.42
N ASP A 423 -9.43 -28.49 -7.29
CA ASP A 423 -10.73 -27.82 -7.25
C ASP A 423 -10.68 -26.34 -7.61
N ASP A 424 -9.49 -25.73 -7.60
CA ASP A 424 -9.28 -24.33 -7.99
C ASP A 424 -9.14 -24.14 -9.51
N LEU A 425 -9.03 -25.21 -10.27
CA LEU A 425 -8.82 -25.14 -11.71
C LEU A 425 -10.09 -24.71 -12.46
N ILE A 426 -9.88 -24.07 -13.63
CA ILE A 426 -10.95 -23.62 -14.52
C ILE A 426 -11.91 -24.77 -14.88
N ASP A 427 -13.22 -24.51 -14.84
CA ASP A 427 -14.29 -25.48 -14.98
C ASP A 427 -15.51 -24.95 -15.77
N PHE A 428 -15.31 -23.94 -16.63
CA PHE A 428 -16.39 -23.39 -17.46
C PHE A 428 -17.02 -24.42 -18.37
N THR A 429 -16.22 -25.38 -18.85
CA THR A 429 -16.69 -26.54 -19.63
C THR A 429 -15.95 -27.81 -19.22
N PRO A 430 -16.52 -29.01 -19.41
CA PRO A 430 -15.82 -30.28 -19.16
C PRO A 430 -14.50 -30.40 -19.96
N ALA A 431 -14.45 -29.88 -21.18
CA ALA A 431 -13.25 -29.90 -22.03
C ALA A 431 -12.13 -29.06 -21.45
N LEU A 432 -12.42 -27.80 -21.07
CA LEU A 432 -11.46 -26.91 -20.40
C LEU A 432 -10.97 -27.50 -19.06
N ARG A 433 -11.88 -28.14 -18.32
CA ARG A 433 -11.50 -28.79 -17.06
C ARG A 433 -10.55 -29.97 -17.30
N ALA A 434 -10.81 -30.82 -18.30
CA ALA A 434 -9.94 -31.93 -18.65
C ALA A 434 -8.54 -31.44 -19.07
N GLU A 435 -8.46 -30.44 -19.91
CA GLU A 435 -7.18 -29.83 -20.32
C GLU A 435 -6.45 -29.20 -19.13
N ALA A 436 -7.16 -28.51 -18.20
CA ALA A 436 -6.58 -27.96 -16.99
C ALA A 436 -5.95 -29.04 -16.10
N LEU A 437 -6.61 -30.20 -15.97
CA LEU A 437 -6.08 -31.35 -15.24
C LEU A 437 -4.82 -31.93 -15.89
N ASP A 438 -4.71 -31.88 -17.22
CA ASP A 438 -3.49 -32.29 -17.92
C ASP A 438 -2.35 -31.29 -17.76
N VAL A 439 -2.66 -29.99 -17.82
CA VAL A 439 -1.69 -28.91 -17.62
C VAL A 439 -1.08 -29.00 -16.23
N ILE A 440 -1.92 -29.21 -15.19
CA ILE A 440 -1.46 -29.17 -13.79
C ILE A 440 -0.47 -30.30 -13.45
N LYS A 441 -0.49 -31.42 -14.18
CA LYS A 441 0.46 -32.54 -13.98
C LYS A 441 1.92 -32.15 -14.11
N LYS A 442 2.22 -31.04 -14.80
CA LYS A 442 3.55 -30.53 -15.01
C LYS A 442 4.07 -29.64 -13.87
N TYR A 443 3.23 -29.38 -12.87
CA TYR A 443 3.51 -28.41 -11.81
C TYR A 443 3.32 -29.03 -10.43
N ASN A 444 4.02 -28.48 -9.46
CA ASN A 444 3.77 -28.74 -8.06
C ASN A 444 2.64 -27.83 -7.57
N ILE A 445 1.65 -28.37 -6.87
CA ILE A 445 0.55 -27.65 -6.22
C ILE A 445 0.46 -28.06 -4.75
N GLY A 446 -0.10 -27.20 -3.93
CA GLY A 446 -0.28 -27.51 -2.51
C GLY A 446 -0.86 -26.33 -1.73
N PRO A 447 -0.88 -26.43 -0.39
CA PRO A 447 -1.38 -25.39 0.48
C PRO A 447 -0.54 -24.12 0.40
N LEU A 448 -1.02 -23.04 1.03
CA LEU A 448 -0.22 -21.84 1.26
C LEU A 448 1.16 -22.20 1.83
N TYR A 449 2.19 -21.46 1.41
CA TYR A 449 3.58 -21.73 1.75
C TYR A 449 4.20 -23.02 1.17
N THR A 450 3.61 -23.61 0.13
CA THR A 450 4.32 -24.62 -0.67
C THR A 450 5.52 -23.95 -1.34
N PRO A 451 6.78 -24.39 -1.08
CA PRO A 451 7.96 -23.69 -1.57
C PRO A 451 8.13 -23.78 -3.09
N PRO A 452 8.92 -22.84 -3.68
CA PRO A 452 9.36 -22.95 -5.07
C PRO A 452 10.03 -24.30 -5.36
N SER A 453 9.77 -24.87 -6.54
CA SER A 453 10.36 -26.15 -6.97
C SER A 453 11.61 -25.93 -7.80
N LEU A 454 12.59 -26.85 -7.68
CA LEU A 454 13.65 -26.94 -8.66
C LEU A 454 13.03 -27.33 -10.01
N SER A 455 13.14 -26.43 -11.00
CA SER A 455 12.55 -26.62 -12.32
C SER A 455 13.29 -27.69 -13.11
N LYS A 456 12.55 -28.71 -13.59
CA LYS A 456 13.07 -29.84 -14.35
C LYS A 456 12.14 -30.17 -15.52
N LEU A 457 12.70 -30.65 -16.65
CA LEU A 457 11.88 -31.04 -17.81
C LEU A 457 11.09 -32.32 -17.57
N ASP A 458 11.64 -33.23 -16.77
CA ASP A 458 11.06 -34.54 -16.38
C ASP A 458 10.39 -34.52 -15.00
N GLY A 459 10.32 -33.37 -14.38
CA GLY A 459 9.75 -33.19 -13.05
C GLY A 459 8.86 -31.94 -12.98
N PRO A 460 8.60 -31.35 -11.83
CA PRO A 460 7.81 -30.14 -11.80
C PRO A 460 8.54 -28.99 -12.50
N LEU A 461 7.85 -28.33 -13.43
CA LEU A 461 8.38 -27.11 -14.07
C LEU A 461 8.45 -25.94 -13.10
N ALA A 462 7.54 -25.89 -12.15
CA ALA A 462 7.45 -24.89 -11.09
C ALA A 462 6.44 -25.31 -10.01
N THR A 463 6.43 -24.65 -8.88
CA THR A 463 5.28 -24.62 -7.96
C THR A 463 4.31 -23.54 -8.43
N ILE A 464 3.02 -23.85 -8.48
CA ILE A 464 1.97 -22.84 -8.68
C ILE A 464 1.65 -22.21 -7.33
N GLN A 465 2.13 -21.00 -7.14
CA GLN A 465 1.94 -20.21 -5.93
C GLN A 465 0.62 -19.42 -6.02
N LEU A 466 -0.23 -19.50 -4.99
CA LEU A 466 -1.46 -18.73 -4.84
C LEU A 466 -1.64 -18.33 -3.37
N PRO A 467 -1.76 -17.03 -3.04
CA PRO A 467 -1.64 -15.87 -3.92
C PRO A 467 -0.26 -15.78 -4.61
N ALA A 468 -0.21 -15.05 -5.74
CA ALA A 468 1.03 -14.79 -6.48
C ALA A 468 2.05 -13.98 -5.66
N ASP A 469 3.24 -13.73 -6.22
CA ASP A 469 4.26 -12.80 -5.73
C ASP A 469 3.72 -11.38 -5.45
N THR A 470 2.73 -10.95 -6.22
CA THR A 470 2.00 -9.69 -6.00
C THR A 470 0.97 -9.77 -4.88
N GLY A 471 0.70 -10.97 -4.38
CA GLY A 471 -0.21 -11.22 -3.26
C GLY A 471 -1.69 -11.16 -3.60
N GLY A 472 -2.51 -11.46 -2.62
CA GLY A 472 -3.97 -11.23 -2.68
C GLY A 472 -4.27 -9.74 -2.51
N ALA A 473 -3.59 -9.05 -1.59
CA ALA A 473 -3.56 -7.59 -1.47
C ALA A 473 -2.14 -7.05 -1.65
N ASN A 474 -2.01 -5.77 -2.00
CA ASN A 474 -0.72 -5.13 -2.20
C ASN A 474 -0.77 -3.67 -1.71
N TRP A 475 0.14 -2.81 -2.19
CA TRP A 475 0.34 -1.43 -1.74
C TRP A 475 -0.92 -0.54 -1.61
N PRO A 476 -2.03 -0.75 -2.33
CA PRO A 476 -3.25 0.02 -2.06
C PRO A 476 -3.80 -0.21 -0.65
N GLY A 477 -3.60 -1.40 -0.06
CA GLY A 477 -4.05 -1.69 1.30
C GLY A 477 -5.56 -1.74 1.44
N ALA A 478 -6.08 -1.20 2.55
CA ALA A 478 -7.49 -1.21 2.90
C ALA A 478 -8.03 0.19 3.15
N SER A 479 -9.35 0.34 3.20
CA SER A 479 -10.03 1.51 3.78
C SER A 479 -10.89 1.11 4.97
N PHE A 480 -11.04 2.01 5.93
CA PHE A 480 -11.77 1.77 7.17
C PHE A 480 -12.81 2.87 7.40
N ASP A 481 -14.04 2.46 7.67
CA ASP A 481 -15.12 3.36 8.06
C ASP A 481 -15.27 3.36 9.59
N PRO A 482 -14.84 4.44 10.27
CA PRO A 482 -14.92 4.52 11.74
C PRO A 482 -16.35 4.61 12.26
N GLY A 483 -17.31 5.04 11.44
CA GLY A 483 -18.72 5.14 11.84
C GLY A 483 -19.38 3.76 11.98
N THR A 484 -18.99 2.81 11.16
CA THR A 484 -19.53 1.44 11.16
C THR A 484 -18.56 0.39 11.66
N ASN A 485 -17.29 0.74 11.91
CA ASN A 485 -16.18 -0.17 12.24
C ASN A 485 -15.94 -1.24 11.15
N ARG A 486 -16.10 -0.87 9.88
CA ARG A 486 -15.90 -1.77 8.75
C ARG A 486 -14.59 -1.51 8.04
N LEU A 487 -13.87 -2.58 7.75
CA LEU A 487 -12.68 -2.55 6.92
C LEU A 487 -12.99 -3.17 5.56
N TYR A 488 -12.51 -2.53 4.48
CA TYR A 488 -12.72 -2.99 3.12
C TYR A 488 -11.38 -3.24 2.44
N ILE A 489 -11.22 -4.44 1.87
CA ILE A 489 -10.02 -4.86 1.18
C ILE A 489 -10.39 -5.29 -0.25
N HIS A 490 -9.72 -4.70 -1.25
CA HIS A 490 -9.71 -5.27 -2.59
C HIS A 490 -8.61 -6.32 -2.67
N SER A 491 -8.93 -7.48 -3.24
CA SER A 491 -7.96 -8.55 -3.51
C SER A 491 -8.07 -9.07 -4.93
N HIS A 492 -6.97 -9.62 -5.45
CA HIS A 492 -6.96 -10.30 -6.74
C HIS A 492 -6.43 -11.71 -6.60
N THR A 493 -7.10 -12.64 -7.27
CA THR A 493 -6.74 -14.06 -7.33
C THR A 493 -5.85 -14.27 -8.55
N ALA A 494 -4.55 -14.17 -8.36
CA ALA A 494 -3.57 -14.44 -9.40
C ALA A 494 -2.62 -15.55 -8.95
N ALA A 495 -2.30 -16.47 -9.85
CA ALA A 495 -1.31 -17.51 -9.63
C ALA A 495 0.04 -17.10 -10.23
N TYR A 496 1.12 -17.61 -9.65
CA TYR A 496 2.50 -17.39 -10.10
C TYR A 496 3.25 -18.69 -10.23
N LEU A 497 4.17 -18.78 -11.20
CA LEU A 497 5.02 -19.96 -11.40
C LEU A 497 6.36 -19.75 -10.71
N ALA A 498 6.54 -20.31 -9.55
CA ALA A 498 7.76 -20.27 -8.77
C ALA A 498 8.63 -21.50 -9.07
N GLY A 499 9.33 -21.47 -10.21
CA GLY A 499 10.36 -22.42 -10.58
C GLY A 499 11.74 -21.80 -10.42
N ILE A 500 12.69 -22.53 -9.87
CA ILE A 500 14.07 -22.06 -9.72
C ILE A 500 15.05 -23.01 -10.40
N VAL A 501 16.15 -22.44 -10.84
CA VAL A 501 17.23 -23.15 -11.55
C VAL A 501 18.57 -22.78 -10.94
N PRO A 502 19.63 -23.59 -11.11
CA PRO A 502 20.98 -23.19 -10.75
C PRO A 502 21.35 -21.85 -11.41
N ALA A 503 21.86 -20.93 -10.61
CA ALA A 503 22.31 -19.63 -11.11
C ALA A 503 23.52 -19.79 -12.04
N ASN A 504 23.67 -18.83 -12.96
CA ASN A 504 24.89 -18.73 -13.74
C ASN A 504 25.94 -17.97 -12.92
N PRO A 505 27.07 -18.59 -12.54
CA PRO A 505 28.09 -17.94 -11.72
C PRO A 505 28.74 -16.70 -12.35
N ALA A 506 28.63 -16.54 -13.67
CA ALA A 506 29.10 -15.33 -14.35
C ALA A 506 28.20 -14.11 -14.11
N THR A 507 26.95 -14.29 -13.65
CA THR A 507 25.96 -13.22 -13.50
C THR A 507 25.33 -13.12 -12.12
N SER A 508 25.52 -14.14 -11.27
CA SER A 508 24.96 -14.17 -9.92
C SER A 508 25.82 -15.03 -8.99
N ASP A 509 25.97 -14.60 -7.75
CA ASP A 509 26.63 -15.36 -6.68
C ASP A 509 25.65 -16.24 -5.87
N PHE A 510 24.38 -16.29 -6.27
CA PHE A 510 23.39 -17.19 -5.68
C PHE A 510 23.58 -18.64 -6.15
N GLY A 511 23.20 -19.61 -5.31
CA GLY A 511 23.14 -21.01 -5.74
C GLY A 511 22.02 -21.27 -6.75
N TYR A 512 20.86 -20.64 -6.51
CA TYR A 512 19.64 -20.78 -7.33
C TYR A 512 18.95 -19.43 -7.52
N VAL A 513 18.30 -19.27 -8.67
CA VAL A 513 17.53 -18.08 -9.05
C VAL A 513 16.23 -18.49 -9.72
N LEU A 514 15.26 -17.59 -9.74
CA LEU A 514 14.01 -17.77 -10.46
C LEU A 514 14.26 -18.01 -11.94
N GLY A 515 13.66 -19.04 -12.51
CA GLY A 515 13.75 -19.35 -13.93
C GLY A 515 13.21 -20.73 -14.26
N PRO A 516 12.87 -20.99 -15.54
CA PRO A 516 12.48 -22.30 -16.04
C PRO A 516 13.71 -23.15 -16.39
N ALA A 517 13.57 -24.48 -16.34
CA ALA A 517 14.56 -25.40 -16.91
C ALA A 517 14.85 -25.07 -18.37
N ARG A 518 16.11 -25.23 -18.80
CA ARG A 518 16.48 -25.05 -20.21
C ARG A 518 15.70 -26.01 -21.09
N GLY A 519 15.09 -25.50 -22.16
CA GLY A 519 14.24 -26.26 -23.07
C GLY A 519 12.76 -26.35 -22.67
N ALA A 520 12.39 -25.86 -21.51
CA ALA A 520 10.97 -25.67 -21.17
C ALA A 520 10.36 -24.62 -22.12
N GLY A 521 9.22 -24.95 -22.74
CA GLY A 521 8.55 -24.09 -23.71
C GLY A 521 8.09 -22.75 -23.12
N PRO A 522 7.52 -21.85 -23.94
CA PRO A 522 7.12 -20.50 -23.52
C PRO A 522 6.20 -20.44 -22.31
N GLY A 523 5.41 -21.48 -22.05
CA GLY A 523 4.50 -21.56 -20.91
C GLY A 523 5.19 -21.82 -19.56
N ALA A 524 6.45 -22.24 -19.56
CA ALA A 524 7.24 -22.53 -18.34
C ALA A 524 8.05 -21.33 -17.85
N ARG A 525 8.04 -20.23 -18.58
CA ARG A 525 8.75 -19.01 -18.16
C ARG A 525 8.01 -18.37 -17.00
N GLY A 526 8.46 -18.64 -15.80
CA GLY A 526 8.28 -17.75 -14.67
C GLY A 526 8.81 -16.38 -15.07
N ALA A 527 8.02 -15.35 -14.93
CA ALA A 527 8.28 -14.03 -15.47
C ALA A 527 9.57 -13.39 -14.92
N GLY A 528 10.64 -13.56 -15.64
CA GLY A 528 11.68 -12.55 -15.69
C GLY A 528 11.20 -11.47 -16.65
N ALA A 529 10.69 -10.37 -16.16
CA ALA A 529 9.97 -9.27 -16.76
C ALA A 529 8.53 -9.64 -17.23
N PRO A 530 7.51 -8.90 -16.79
CA PRO A 530 6.18 -9.07 -17.31
C PRO A 530 6.20 -8.68 -18.80
N PRO A 531 5.67 -9.52 -19.72
CA PRO A 531 5.29 -8.99 -21.02
C PRO A 531 4.24 -7.90 -20.75
N ALA A 532 4.42 -6.73 -21.33
CA ALA A 532 3.43 -5.67 -21.29
C ALA A 532 2.08 -6.28 -21.73
N GLY A 533 1.13 -6.49 -20.80
CA GLY A 533 -0.17 -7.11 -21.04
C GLY A 533 -0.27 -8.62 -20.82
N GLY A 534 0.78 -9.30 -20.30
CA GLY A 534 0.74 -10.76 -20.03
C GLY A 534 0.07 -11.10 -18.71
N ARG A 535 -0.95 -11.95 -18.73
CA ARG A 535 -1.51 -12.61 -17.56
C ARG A 535 -0.43 -13.54 -16.99
N GLY A 536 0.17 -13.16 -15.85
CA GLY A 536 1.16 -13.99 -15.16
C GLY A 536 0.50 -15.27 -14.66
N GLY A 537 0.91 -16.43 -15.19
CA GLY A 537 0.40 -17.73 -14.78
C GLY A 537 0.21 -18.69 -15.95
N THR A 538 -0.06 -19.96 -15.63
CA THR A 538 -0.46 -20.95 -16.64
C THR A 538 -1.86 -20.67 -17.14
N SER A 539 -2.10 -21.01 -18.40
CA SER A 539 -3.39 -20.84 -19.06
C SER A 539 -3.81 -22.12 -19.78
N VAL A 540 -5.12 -22.24 -19.98
CA VAL A 540 -5.76 -23.26 -20.82
C VAL A 540 -6.40 -22.52 -21.99
N GLN A 541 -5.91 -22.76 -23.21
CA GLN A 541 -6.35 -22.04 -24.42
C GLN A 541 -6.31 -20.51 -24.30
N GLY A 542 -5.45 -19.94 -23.46
CA GLY A 542 -5.39 -18.50 -23.19
C GLY A 542 -6.28 -18.01 -22.04
N LEU A 543 -7.17 -18.83 -21.52
CA LEU A 543 -7.94 -18.54 -20.29
C LEU A 543 -7.10 -18.85 -19.04
N PRO A 544 -7.29 -18.12 -17.93
CA PRO A 544 -6.57 -18.40 -16.68
C PRO A 544 -6.79 -19.84 -16.22
N LEU A 545 -5.71 -20.52 -15.80
CA LEU A 545 -5.80 -21.89 -15.27
C LEU A 545 -6.67 -21.96 -14.00
N ILE A 546 -6.59 -20.94 -13.15
CA ILE A 546 -7.37 -20.84 -11.91
C ILE A 546 -8.74 -20.25 -12.23
N LYS A 547 -9.80 -20.87 -11.72
CA LYS A 547 -11.18 -20.42 -11.93
C LYS A 547 -11.49 -19.07 -11.24
N PRO A 548 -12.49 -18.31 -11.70
CA PRO A 548 -12.91 -17.07 -11.07
C PRO A 548 -13.53 -17.33 -9.65
N PRO A 549 -13.80 -16.28 -8.85
CA PRO A 549 -13.61 -14.86 -9.17
C PRO A 549 -12.13 -14.46 -9.19
N TYR A 550 -11.77 -13.57 -10.14
CA TYR A 550 -10.39 -13.13 -10.32
C TYR A 550 -10.02 -11.92 -9.47
N ASP A 551 -11.00 -11.13 -9.06
CA ASP A 551 -10.85 -10.10 -8.05
C ASP A 551 -12.13 -9.95 -7.22
N ARG A 552 -12.00 -9.38 -6.03
CA ARG A 552 -13.12 -9.19 -5.11
C ARG A 552 -12.87 -8.05 -4.12
N ILE A 553 -13.94 -7.58 -3.49
CA ILE A 553 -13.87 -6.75 -2.30
C ILE A 553 -14.45 -7.54 -1.14
N THR A 554 -13.70 -7.57 -0.04
CA THR A 554 -14.11 -8.19 1.22
C THR A 554 -14.36 -7.09 2.26
N ALA A 555 -15.50 -7.14 2.93
CA ALA A 555 -15.85 -6.28 4.06
C ALA A 555 -15.81 -7.07 5.36
N TYR A 556 -15.07 -6.56 6.34
CA TYR A 556 -14.97 -7.11 7.69
C TYR A 556 -15.67 -6.22 8.70
N ASP A 557 -16.32 -6.81 9.69
CA ASP A 557 -16.65 -6.16 10.95
C ASP A 557 -15.42 -6.23 11.87
N MET A 558 -14.78 -5.09 12.11
CA MET A 558 -13.56 -5.05 12.91
C MET A 558 -13.80 -5.14 14.42
N LYS A 559 -15.06 -5.19 14.88
CA LYS A 559 -15.39 -5.51 16.28
C LYS A 559 -15.33 -7.01 16.53
N THR A 560 -15.78 -7.79 15.55
CA THR A 560 -15.88 -9.25 15.67
C THR A 560 -14.83 -10.01 14.86
N GLY A 561 -14.21 -9.37 13.87
CA GLY A 561 -13.29 -10.00 12.91
C GLY A 561 -14.00 -10.89 11.89
N GLU A 562 -15.32 -10.77 11.75
CA GLU A 562 -16.10 -11.58 10.81
C GLU A 562 -16.17 -10.92 9.43
N ILE A 563 -16.23 -11.75 8.39
CA ILE A 563 -16.55 -11.29 7.03
C ILE A 563 -18.04 -10.97 6.98
N ILE A 564 -18.39 -9.70 6.72
CA ILE A 564 -19.78 -9.28 6.54
C ILE A 564 -20.28 -9.70 5.16
N TRP A 565 -19.45 -9.45 4.14
CA TRP A 565 -19.70 -9.86 2.76
C TRP A 565 -18.40 -9.90 1.96
N GLN A 566 -18.44 -10.69 0.89
CA GLN A 566 -17.39 -10.76 -0.12
C GLN A 566 -18.06 -10.76 -1.50
N LYS A 567 -17.62 -9.88 -2.39
CA LYS A 567 -18.23 -9.70 -3.73
C LYS A 567 -17.17 -9.57 -4.80
N THR A 568 -17.36 -10.24 -5.91
CA THR A 568 -16.59 -10.02 -7.13
C THR A 568 -16.72 -8.57 -7.56
N HIS A 569 -15.60 -7.92 -7.86
CA HIS A 569 -15.57 -6.48 -8.09
C HIS A 569 -15.65 -6.12 -9.58
N SER A 570 -14.64 -6.45 -10.36
CA SER A 570 -14.55 -6.00 -11.75
C SER A 570 -15.46 -6.76 -12.70
N SER A 571 -15.82 -6.12 -13.80
CA SER A 571 -16.59 -6.72 -14.89
C SER A 571 -15.86 -7.90 -15.52
N THR A 572 -16.60 -8.82 -16.15
CA THR A 572 -16.00 -9.90 -16.94
C THR A 572 -15.27 -9.30 -18.15
N PRO A 573 -13.98 -9.57 -18.38
CA PRO A 573 -13.22 -9.06 -19.49
C PRO A 573 -13.80 -9.49 -20.85
N ASP A 574 -13.70 -8.65 -21.86
CA ASP A 574 -14.26 -8.92 -23.18
C ASP A 574 -13.57 -10.10 -23.89
N ASP A 575 -12.28 -10.31 -23.64
CA ASP A 575 -11.53 -11.45 -24.17
C ASP A 575 -11.98 -12.78 -23.56
N ILE A 576 -12.51 -12.78 -22.34
CA ILE A 576 -13.17 -13.96 -21.72
C ILE A 576 -14.58 -14.09 -22.25
N LYS A 577 -15.38 -13.01 -22.30
CA LYS A 577 -16.75 -13.04 -22.83
C LYS A 577 -16.83 -13.60 -24.25
N ASN A 578 -15.88 -13.18 -25.09
CA ASN A 578 -15.85 -13.51 -26.51
C ASN A 578 -14.94 -14.70 -26.83
N HIS A 579 -14.48 -15.45 -25.81
CA HIS A 579 -13.53 -16.54 -26.02
C HIS A 579 -14.20 -17.71 -26.77
N PRO A 580 -13.58 -18.25 -27.85
CA PRO A 580 -14.17 -19.32 -28.66
C PRO A 580 -14.59 -20.57 -27.86
N ALA A 581 -13.76 -20.97 -26.87
CA ALA A 581 -14.07 -22.13 -26.01
C ALA A 581 -15.24 -21.90 -25.04
N LEU A 582 -15.77 -20.68 -24.96
CA LEU A 582 -16.89 -20.31 -24.09
C LEU A 582 -18.16 -19.94 -24.88
N GLN A 583 -18.19 -20.22 -26.18
CA GLN A 583 -19.40 -20.04 -26.98
C GLN A 583 -20.54 -20.90 -26.44
N GLY A 584 -21.71 -20.30 -26.21
CA GLY A 584 -22.87 -20.97 -25.61
C GLY A 584 -22.83 -21.10 -24.09
N VAL A 585 -21.73 -20.69 -23.42
CA VAL A 585 -21.64 -20.69 -21.96
C VAL A 585 -22.20 -19.37 -21.42
N THR A 586 -23.17 -19.45 -20.51
CA THR A 586 -23.67 -18.26 -19.80
C THR A 586 -22.67 -17.86 -18.72
N LEU A 587 -21.99 -16.74 -18.90
CA LEU A 587 -21.03 -16.21 -17.95
C LEU A 587 -21.69 -15.19 -17.02
N PRO A 588 -21.28 -15.13 -15.73
CA PRO A 588 -21.66 -14.05 -14.84
C PRO A 588 -21.21 -12.69 -15.39
N PRO A 589 -21.93 -11.58 -15.13
CA PRO A 589 -21.55 -10.25 -15.57
C PRO A 589 -20.24 -9.76 -14.93
N ARG A 590 -19.89 -10.32 -13.77
CA ARG A 590 -18.66 -10.02 -13.02
C ARG A 590 -17.93 -11.31 -12.67
N LEU A 591 -16.80 -11.56 -13.32
CA LEU A 591 -15.83 -12.60 -12.97
C LEU A 591 -14.57 -12.01 -12.33
N GLY A 592 -14.45 -10.68 -12.34
CA GLY A 592 -13.23 -10.00 -11.96
C GLY A 592 -12.20 -9.92 -13.10
N GLN A 593 -11.15 -9.14 -12.89
CA GLN A 593 -10.03 -9.01 -13.83
C GLN A 593 -8.94 -9.99 -13.47
N PRO A 594 -8.59 -10.94 -14.35
CA PRO A 594 -7.47 -11.84 -14.11
C PRO A 594 -6.14 -11.07 -14.19
N GLY A 595 -5.18 -11.49 -13.38
CA GLY A 595 -3.85 -10.91 -13.33
C GLY A 595 -3.67 -9.88 -12.22
N ARG A 596 -2.68 -8.99 -12.40
CA ARG A 596 -2.26 -8.02 -11.37
C ARG A 596 -3.15 -6.78 -11.42
N THR A 597 -4.10 -6.68 -10.51
CA THR A 597 -4.95 -5.49 -10.35
C THR A 597 -4.70 -4.85 -8.98
N PHE A 598 -4.23 -3.59 -8.99
CA PHE A 598 -3.95 -2.85 -7.76
C PHE A 598 -5.00 -1.76 -7.59
N ILE A 599 -6.11 -2.08 -6.93
CA ILE A 599 -7.23 -1.19 -6.74
C ILE A 599 -7.26 -0.72 -5.28
N GLY A 600 -7.21 0.61 -5.09
CA GLY A 600 -7.45 1.22 -3.80
C GLY A 600 -8.92 1.38 -3.52
N THR A 601 -9.32 1.23 -2.26
CA THR A 601 -10.65 1.57 -1.77
C THR A 601 -10.62 2.88 -1.00
N LEU A 602 -11.70 3.64 -1.10
CA LEU A 602 -11.97 4.86 -0.33
C LEU A 602 -13.33 4.74 0.32
N SER A 603 -13.41 4.92 1.62
CA SER A 603 -14.67 4.97 2.34
C SER A 603 -15.12 6.42 2.56
N THR A 604 -16.39 6.71 2.30
CA THR A 604 -17.03 7.94 2.75
C THR A 604 -18.12 7.61 3.76
N LYS A 605 -18.76 8.62 4.30
CA LYS A 605 -19.90 8.43 5.21
C LYS A 605 -21.03 7.57 4.62
N THR A 606 -21.16 7.54 3.29
CA THR A 606 -22.30 6.90 2.60
C THR A 606 -21.91 5.92 1.51
N LEU A 607 -20.65 5.93 1.04
CA LEU A 607 -20.18 5.14 -0.10
C LEU A 607 -18.86 4.42 0.21
N LEU A 608 -18.71 3.26 -0.39
CA LEU A 608 -17.41 2.66 -0.67
C LEU A 608 -17.10 2.90 -2.14
N ILE A 609 -15.99 3.58 -2.42
CA ILE A 609 -15.53 3.90 -3.77
C ILE A 609 -14.32 3.04 -4.09
N ALA A 610 -14.35 2.37 -5.23
CA ALA A 610 -13.24 1.59 -5.76
C ALA A 610 -13.17 1.79 -7.28
N GLY A 611 -11.96 1.87 -7.83
CA GLY A 611 -11.77 1.88 -9.27
C GLY A 611 -12.13 0.52 -9.88
N GLU A 612 -12.41 0.46 -11.17
CA GLU A 612 -12.56 -0.81 -11.88
C GLU A 612 -11.21 -1.24 -12.46
N GLY A 613 -10.88 -2.53 -12.32
CA GLY A 613 -9.68 -3.11 -12.91
C GLY A 613 -9.81 -3.19 -14.43
N GLY A 614 -8.69 -3.01 -15.12
CA GLY A 614 -8.61 -3.10 -16.58
C GLY A 614 -8.21 -1.77 -17.22
N VAL A 615 -7.69 -1.86 -18.43
CA VAL A 615 -7.33 -0.68 -19.25
C VAL A 615 -8.54 -0.33 -20.10
N HIS A 616 -9.32 0.65 -19.68
CA HIS A 616 -10.30 1.26 -20.55
C HIS A 616 -9.56 2.21 -21.51
N ARG A 617 -9.26 1.71 -22.70
CA ARG A 617 -8.84 2.55 -23.83
C ARG A 617 -10.12 3.19 -24.40
N ASN A 618 -10.40 4.41 -24.01
CA ASN A 618 -11.35 5.26 -24.73
C ASN A 618 -10.60 6.05 -25.81
#